data_bd86ae2131c96577838678e29317151a
#
_entry.id   bd86ae2131c96577838678e29317151a
#
_cell.length_a   1.000
_cell.length_b   1.000
_cell.length_c   1.000
_cell.angle_alpha   90.00
_cell.angle_beta   90.00
_cell.angle_gamma   90.00
#
_symmetry.space_group_name_H-M   'P 1'
#
loop_
_entity.id
_entity.type
_entity.pdbx_description
1 polymer ?
#
loop_
_entity_poly.entity_id
_entity_poly.type
_entity_poly.pdbx_seq_one_letter_code
_entity_poly.pdbx_strand_id
1 'polypeptide(L)'
;MGAEVTVQKAIYDALIAIPLRVYDAAPQDADGGSTAMFPYVEIGFIAFSEMDDKAVNGFEFVARIHSRSRSGSMMEAKEMQGQIYAALHHAELPMAGQRLVLLRRETSIVERAPDRSFHGVCEFRGQIEAT
;
A
#
# COMPACT_ATOMS: atom_id res chain seq x y z
N MET A 1 -6.82 14.85 13.48
CA MET A 1 -5.95 14.16 12.51
C MET A 1 -6.68 14.09 11.18
N GLY A 2 -6.04 14.49 10.11
CA GLY A 2 -6.66 14.47 8.79
C GLY A 2 -6.86 13.06 8.24
N ALA A 3 -7.81 12.93 7.31
CA ALA A 3 -8.13 11.64 6.70
C ALA A 3 -6.92 10.98 6.04
N GLU A 4 -6.04 11.78 5.44
CA GLU A 4 -4.84 11.27 4.76
C GLU A 4 -3.90 10.54 5.73
N VAL A 5 -3.64 11.14 6.89
CA VAL A 5 -2.80 10.51 7.92
C VAL A 5 -3.47 9.26 8.48
N THR A 6 -4.79 9.32 8.70
CA THR A 6 -5.55 8.19 9.24
C THR A 6 -5.51 6.98 8.30
N VAL A 7 -5.68 7.20 6.99
CA VAL A 7 -5.62 6.13 6.00
C VAL A 7 -4.20 5.56 5.89
N GLN A 8 -3.18 6.41 5.85
CA GLN A 8 -1.77 5.99 5.80
C GLN A 8 -1.45 5.06 6.98
N LYS A 9 -1.84 5.49 8.19
CA LYS A 9 -1.60 4.71 9.40
C LYS A 9 -2.34 3.36 9.36
N ALA A 10 -3.59 3.36 8.94
CA ALA A 10 -4.38 2.13 8.89
C ALA A 10 -3.79 1.11 7.91
N ILE A 11 -3.34 1.56 6.74
CA ILE A 11 -2.70 0.70 5.76
C ILE A 11 -1.37 0.18 6.31
N TYR A 12 -0.56 1.05 6.90
CA TYR A 12 0.71 0.64 7.50
C TYR A 12 0.51 -0.42 8.58
N ASP A 13 -0.43 -0.18 9.49
CA ASP A 13 -0.70 -1.13 10.59
C ASP A 13 -1.17 -2.49 10.07
N ALA A 14 -1.95 -2.52 8.99
CA ALA A 14 -2.37 -3.78 8.37
C ALA A 14 -1.19 -4.51 7.72
N LEU A 15 -0.31 -3.78 7.06
CA LEU A 15 0.83 -4.38 6.35
C LEU A 15 1.89 -4.92 7.29
N ILE A 16 2.16 -4.25 8.42
CA ILE A 16 3.17 -4.73 9.37
C ILE A 16 2.75 -6.01 10.08
N ALA A 17 1.48 -6.41 9.98
CA ALA A 17 1.03 -7.70 10.51
C ALA A 17 1.47 -8.89 9.65
N ILE A 18 1.89 -8.67 8.40
CA ILE A 18 2.43 -9.73 7.56
C ILE A 18 3.92 -9.91 7.84
N PRO A 19 4.50 -11.11 7.58
CA PRO A 19 5.91 -11.38 7.89
C PRO A 19 6.85 -10.80 6.83
N LEU A 20 6.71 -9.51 6.53
CA LEU A 20 7.54 -8.78 5.57
C LEU A 20 8.00 -7.46 6.18
N ARG A 21 9.14 -6.98 5.70
CA ARG A 21 9.64 -5.67 6.09
C ARG A 21 8.84 -4.60 5.34
N VAL A 22 8.28 -3.63 6.06
CA VAL A 22 7.42 -2.59 5.51
C VAL A 22 8.01 -1.21 5.81
N TYR A 23 8.10 -0.37 4.79
CA TYR A 23 8.55 1.01 4.92
C TYR A 23 7.45 1.97 4.43
N ASP A 24 7.26 3.08 5.15
CA ASP A 24 6.51 4.23 4.62
C ASP A 24 7.29 4.89 3.49
N ALA A 25 8.59 5.01 3.69
CA ALA A 25 9.53 5.47 2.69
C ALA A 25 10.80 4.64 2.84
N ALA A 26 11.24 3.99 1.76
CA ALA A 26 12.45 3.17 1.81
C ALA A 26 13.65 4.05 2.16
N PRO A 27 14.53 3.61 3.09
CA PRO A 27 15.68 4.41 3.48
C PRO A 27 16.66 4.57 2.33
N GLN A 28 17.30 5.73 2.27
CA GLN A 28 18.28 6.08 1.25
C GLN A 28 19.56 6.58 1.91
N ASP A 29 20.72 6.37 1.22
CA ASP A 29 21.96 6.95 1.64
C ASP A 29 22.06 8.44 1.23
N ALA A 30 23.19 9.07 1.54
CA ALA A 30 23.40 10.49 1.25
C ALA A 30 23.39 10.81 -0.25
N ASP A 31 23.65 9.83 -1.11
CA ASP A 31 23.69 9.99 -2.56
C ASP A 31 22.35 9.60 -3.22
N GLY A 32 21.32 9.31 -2.43
CA GLY A 32 20.01 8.94 -2.93
C GLY A 32 19.84 7.46 -3.27
N GLY A 33 20.87 6.64 -3.04
CA GLY A 33 20.77 5.19 -3.24
C GLY A 33 19.93 4.53 -2.13
N SER A 34 19.17 3.52 -2.50
CA SER A 34 18.35 2.80 -1.51
C SER A 34 19.22 1.96 -0.59
N THR A 35 19.01 2.08 0.72
CA THR A 35 19.60 1.21 1.73
C THR A 35 18.59 0.24 2.31
N ALA A 36 17.41 0.13 1.71
CA ALA A 36 16.36 -0.79 2.14
C ALA A 36 16.86 -2.24 2.03
N MET A 37 16.48 -3.06 3.00
CA MET A 37 16.84 -4.47 3.02
C MET A 37 15.79 -5.29 2.29
N PHE A 38 16.20 -5.98 1.24
CA PHE A 38 15.34 -6.88 0.46
C PHE A 38 15.05 -8.19 1.20
N PRO A 39 13.90 -8.82 1.01
CA PRO A 39 12.73 -8.26 0.31
C PRO A 39 11.98 -7.26 1.21
N TYR A 40 11.26 -6.32 0.61
CA TYR A 40 10.52 -5.36 1.40
C TYR A 40 9.28 -4.86 0.65
N VAL A 41 8.36 -4.28 1.44
CA VAL A 41 7.16 -3.60 0.96
C VAL A 41 7.29 -2.12 1.27
N GLU A 42 6.92 -1.27 0.34
CA GLU A 42 6.92 0.18 0.54
C GLU A 42 5.56 0.74 0.17
N ILE A 43 5.02 1.58 1.04
CA ILE A 43 3.79 2.30 0.73
C ILE A 43 4.15 3.46 -0.21
N GLY A 44 3.54 3.45 -1.39
CA GLY A 44 3.73 4.51 -2.37
C GLY A 44 2.77 5.66 -2.14
N PHE A 45 2.36 6.33 -3.21
CA PHE A 45 1.44 7.44 -3.07
C PHE A 45 0.04 6.96 -2.64
N ILE A 46 -0.64 7.83 -1.92
CA ILE A 46 -2.06 7.67 -1.64
C ILE A 46 -2.72 8.96 -2.11
N ALA A 47 -3.55 8.86 -3.16
CA ALA A 47 -4.21 10.00 -3.76
C ALA A 47 -5.66 10.04 -3.31
N PHE A 48 -6.13 11.19 -2.87
CA PHE A 48 -7.50 11.39 -2.38
C PHE A 48 -8.29 12.23 -3.35
N SER A 49 -9.59 11.92 -3.47
CA SER A 49 -10.55 12.74 -4.18
C SER A 49 -11.86 12.78 -3.39
N GLU A 50 -12.56 13.91 -3.50
CA GLU A 50 -13.86 14.04 -2.86
C GLU A 50 -14.91 13.22 -3.61
N MET A 51 -15.85 12.66 -2.86
CA MET A 51 -17.00 11.99 -3.46
C MET A 51 -18.04 13.02 -3.84
N ASP A 52 -18.61 12.90 -5.04
CA ASP A 52 -19.61 13.84 -5.56
C ASP A 52 -20.98 13.71 -4.89
N ASP A 53 -21.17 12.67 -4.10
CA ASP A 53 -22.44 12.45 -3.42
C ASP A 53 -22.53 13.39 -2.21
N LYS A 54 -23.41 14.38 -2.28
CA LYS A 54 -23.61 15.37 -1.23
C LYS A 54 -24.21 14.78 0.05
N ALA A 55 -24.77 13.58 -0.02
CA ALA A 55 -25.35 12.91 1.15
C ALA A 55 -24.28 12.21 1.99
N VAL A 56 -23.07 12.03 1.47
CA VAL A 56 -22.00 11.32 2.16
C VAL A 56 -20.81 12.27 2.35
N ASN A 57 -20.40 12.46 3.60
CA ASN A 57 -19.21 13.24 3.93
C ASN A 57 -17.99 12.33 3.87
N GLY A 58 -17.50 12.06 2.67
CA GLY A 58 -16.47 11.06 2.47
C GLY A 58 -15.49 11.38 1.36
N PHE A 59 -14.49 10.51 1.27
CA PHE A 59 -13.42 10.58 0.28
C PHE A 59 -13.25 9.23 -0.39
N GLU A 60 -12.83 9.26 -1.63
CA GLU A 60 -12.30 8.12 -2.35
C GLU A 60 -10.78 8.25 -2.39
N PHE A 61 -10.06 7.13 -2.29
CA PHE A 61 -8.61 7.18 -2.40
C PHE A 61 -8.09 6.01 -3.24
N VAL A 62 -6.90 6.22 -3.80
CA VAL A 62 -6.13 5.17 -4.48
C VAL A 62 -4.80 5.08 -3.76
N ALA A 63 -4.45 3.88 -3.29
CA ALA A 63 -3.19 3.61 -2.62
C ALA A 63 -2.34 2.69 -3.48
N ARG A 64 -1.09 3.06 -3.71
CA ARG A 64 -0.13 2.24 -4.44
C ARG A 64 0.84 1.61 -3.45
N ILE A 65 0.96 0.29 -3.49
CA ILE A 65 1.84 -0.48 -2.62
C ILE A 65 2.87 -1.18 -3.48
N HIS A 66 4.14 -0.98 -3.16
CA HIS A 66 5.28 -1.57 -3.88
C HIS A 66 5.83 -2.75 -3.12
N SER A 67 6.24 -3.79 -3.86
CA SER A 67 7.03 -4.88 -3.32
C SER A 67 8.33 -5.00 -4.11
N ARG A 68 9.42 -5.31 -3.42
CA ARG A 68 10.72 -5.43 -4.07
C ARG A 68 11.42 -6.70 -3.61
N SER A 69 11.91 -7.46 -4.59
CA SER A 69 12.55 -8.75 -4.37
C SER A 69 13.83 -8.85 -5.18
N ARG A 70 14.87 -9.43 -4.60
CA ARG A 70 16.11 -9.77 -5.29
C ARG A 70 16.27 -11.27 -5.50
N SER A 71 15.20 -12.03 -5.31
CA SER A 71 15.17 -13.45 -5.64
C SER A 71 15.46 -13.65 -7.12
N GLY A 72 16.00 -14.79 -7.48
CA GLY A 72 16.30 -15.11 -8.88
C GLY A 72 15.08 -15.35 -9.75
N SER A 73 13.85 -15.32 -9.20
CA SER A 73 12.62 -15.54 -9.93
C SER A 73 11.51 -14.60 -9.47
N MET A 74 10.44 -14.52 -10.25
CA MET A 74 9.26 -13.70 -9.90
C MET A 74 8.43 -14.29 -8.77
N MET A 75 8.71 -15.51 -8.34
CA MET A 75 7.89 -16.20 -7.33
C MET A 75 7.77 -15.42 -6.04
N GLU A 76 8.90 -14.95 -5.51
CA GLU A 76 8.89 -14.18 -4.25
C GLU A 76 8.07 -12.91 -4.37
N ALA A 77 8.25 -12.16 -5.47
CA ALA A 77 7.49 -10.93 -5.69
C ALA A 77 5.99 -11.21 -5.79
N LYS A 78 5.61 -12.28 -6.46
CA LYS A 78 4.20 -12.67 -6.58
C LYS A 78 3.62 -13.13 -5.25
N GLU A 79 4.39 -13.83 -4.45
CA GLU A 79 3.98 -14.22 -3.10
C GLU A 79 3.77 -12.99 -2.21
N MET A 80 4.66 -12.00 -2.32
CA MET A 80 4.50 -10.73 -1.60
C MET A 80 3.23 -10.01 -2.02
N GLN A 81 2.92 -9.97 -3.32
CA GLN A 81 1.67 -9.39 -3.82
C GLN A 81 0.45 -10.13 -3.26
N GLY A 82 0.53 -11.44 -3.14
CA GLY A 82 -0.53 -12.25 -2.52
C GLY A 82 -0.73 -11.93 -1.04
N GLN A 83 0.36 -11.73 -0.31
CA GLN A 83 0.29 -11.35 1.11
C GLN A 83 -0.29 -9.95 1.29
N ILE A 84 0.07 -9.00 0.43
CA ILE A 84 -0.51 -7.66 0.43
C ILE A 84 -2.01 -7.72 0.14
N TYR A 85 -2.39 -8.52 -0.85
CA TYR A 85 -3.80 -8.73 -1.18
C TYR A 85 -4.57 -9.28 0.02
N ALA A 86 -4.04 -10.30 0.67
CA ALA A 86 -4.70 -10.91 1.83
C ALA A 86 -4.85 -9.94 2.99
N ALA A 87 -3.90 -9.02 3.17
CA ALA A 87 -3.92 -8.04 4.25
C ALA A 87 -4.91 -6.91 4.02
N LEU A 88 -5.11 -6.50 2.76
CA LEU A 88 -5.84 -5.26 2.43
C LEU A 88 -7.15 -5.46 1.69
N HIS A 89 -7.26 -6.49 0.83
CA HIS A 89 -8.44 -6.64 -0.01
C HIS A 89 -9.66 -7.00 0.83
N HIS A 90 -10.69 -6.15 0.77
CA HIS A 90 -11.91 -6.26 1.57
C HIS A 90 -11.67 -6.28 3.08
N ALA A 91 -10.52 -5.75 3.53
CA ALA A 91 -10.19 -5.70 4.94
C ALA A 91 -11.02 -4.63 5.65
N GLU A 92 -11.31 -4.90 6.91
CA GLU A 92 -11.91 -3.92 7.81
C GLU A 92 -10.78 -3.30 8.64
N LEU A 93 -10.40 -2.07 8.28
CA LEU A 93 -9.29 -1.39 8.94
C LEU A 93 -9.83 -0.37 9.94
N PRO A 94 -9.45 -0.48 11.24
CA PRO A 94 -9.84 0.54 12.21
C PRO A 94 -9.22 1.89 11.88
N MET A 95 -10.02 2.95 11.95
CA MET A 95 -9.58 4.32 11.66
C MET A 95 -10.19 5.29 12.65
N ALA A 96 -9.36 6.20 13.16
CA ALA A 96 -9.83 7.23 14.09
C ALA A 96 -10.61 8.31 13.33
N GLY A 97 -11.87 8.52 13.71
CA GLY A 97 -12.71 9.57 13.11
C GLY A 97 -13.21 9.26 11.71
N GLN A 98 -12.90 8.09 11.17
CA GLN A 98 -13.28 7.68 9.83
C GLN A 98 -13.78 6.24 9.86
N ARG A 99 -14.62 5.89 8.89
CA ARG A 99 -15.05 4.52 8.67
C ARG A 99 -14.65 4.10 7.26
N LEU A 100 -13.96 2.97 7.15
CA LEU A 100 -13.64 2.41 5.84
C LEU A 100 -14.88 1.72 5.28
N VAL A 101 -15.37 2.22 4.15
CA VAL A 101 -16.57 1.68 3.50
C VAL A 101 -16.18 0.54 2.56
N LEU A 102 -15.06 0.70 1.85
CA LEU A 102 -14.61 -0.25 0.83
C LEU A 102 -13.10 -0.14 0.67
N LEU A 103 -12.44 -1.28 0.50
CA LEU A 103 -11.04 -1.33 0.09
C LEU A 103 -10.87 -2.56 -0.80
N ARG A 104 -10.42 -2.36 -2.05
CA ARG A 104 -10.23 -3.47 -2.98
C ARG A 104 -9.04 -3.24 -3.88
N ARG A 105 -8.37 -4.33 -4.25
CA ARG A 105 -7.28 -4.27 -5.21
C ARG A 105 -7.84 -4.11 -6.64
N GLU A 106 -7.36 -3.09 -7.34
CA GLU A 106 -7.72 -2.85 -8.73
C GLU A 106 -6.72 -3.49 -9.69
N THR A 107 -5.42 -3.37 -9.41
CA THR A 107 -4.36 -3.89 -10.27
C THR A 107 -3.24 -4.50 -9.47
N SER A 108 -2.53 -5.43 -10.12
CA SER A 108 -1.32 -6.05 -9.57
C SER A 108 -0.40 -6.42 -10.72
N ILE A 109 0.82 -5.88 -10.70
CA ILE A 109 1.83 -6.11 -11.74
C ILE A 109 3.14 -6.47 -11.06
N VAL A 110 3.89 -7.40 -11.65
CA VAL A 110 5.28 -7.68 -11.26
C VAL A 110 6.12 -7.59 -12.53
N GLU A 111 7.19 -6.79 -12.46
CA GLU A 111 8.12 -6.63 -13.58
C GLU A 111 9.56 -6.60 -13.08
N ARG A 112 10.50 -6.83 -14.00
CA ARG A 112 11.92 -6.76 -13.69
C ARG A 112 12.39 -5.32 -13.77
N ALA A 113 13.06 -4.84 -12.72
CA ALA A 113 13.67 -3.53 -12.68
C ALA A 113 15.04 -3.54 -13.36
N PRO A 114 15.60 -2.35 -13.73
CA PRO A 114 16.91 -2.27 -14.38
C PRO A 114 18.06 -2.88 -13.57
N ASP A 115 17.97 -2.89 -12.24
CA ASP A 115 18.98 -3.49 -11.36
C ASP A 115 18.83 -5.01 -11.20
N ARG A 116 17.95 -5.62 -12.02
CA ARG A 116 17.61 -7.05 -12.02
C ARG A 116 16.79 -7.52 -10.82
N SER A 117 16.38 -6.62 -9.92
CA SER A 117 15.39 -6.94 -8.91
C SER A 117 14.02 -7.05 -9.56
N PHE A 118 13.07 -7.64 -8.83
CA PHE A 118 11.67 -7.67 -9.27
C PHE A 118 10.90 -6.63 -8.48
N HIS A 119 10.10 -5.86 -9.20
CA HIS A 119 9.29 -4.79 -8.64
C HIS A 119 7.82 -5.11 -8.86
N GLY A 120 7.09 -5.29 -7.77
CA GLY A 120 5.65 -5.46 -7.81
C GLY A 120 4.94 -4.17 -7.44
N VAL A 121 3.82 -3.91 -8.09
CA VAL A 121 2.96 -2.76 -7.79
C VAL A 121 1.53 -3.24 -7.69
N CYS A 122 0.89 -2.97 -6.56
CA CYS A 122 -0.55 -3.14 -6.38
C CYS A 122 -1.19 -1.77 -6.24
N GLU A 123 -2.34 -1.56 -6.87
CA GLU A 123 -3.17 -0.40 -6.60
C GLU A 123 -4.46 -0.83 -5.95
N PHE A 124 -4.80 -0.16 -4.85
CA PHE A 124 -6.03 -0.38 -4.11
C PHE A 124 -6.89 0.86 -4.18
N ARG A 125 -8.19 0.67 -4.39
CA ARG A 125 -9.17 1.74 -4.32
C ARG A 125 -9.98 1.60 -3.04
N GLY A 126 -10.12 2.69 -2.32
CA GLY A 126 -10.88 2.71 -1.09
C GLY A 126 -11.83 3.88 -0.99
N GLN A 127 -12.80 3.74 -0.10
CA GLN A 127 -13.75 4.80 0.24
C GLN A 127 -13.84 4.88 1.73
N ILE A 128 -13.77 6.10 2.26
CA ILE A 128 -13.96 6.38 3.68
C ILE A 128 -15.04 7.43 3.86
N GLU A 129 -15.67 7.42 5.03
CA GLU A 129 -16.58 8.47 5.42
C GLU A 129 -16.30 8.88 6.87
N ALA A 130 -16.60 10.12 7.21
CA ALA A 130 -16.46 10.62 8.57
C ALA A 130 -17.49 9.95 9.49
N THR A 131 -17.06 9.61 10.68
CA THR A 131 -17.96 9.05 11.71
C THR A 131 -18.52 10.13 12.62
#